data_e960daf9c1625e0f68b1bfc7d2404b34
#
_entry.id   e960daf9c1625e0f68b1bfc7d2404b34
#
_cell.length_a   1.000
_cell.length_b   1.000
_cell.length_c   1.000
_cell.angle_alpha   90.00
_cell.angle_beta   90.00
_cell.angle_gamma   90.00
#
_symmetry.space_group_name_H-M   'P 1'
#
loop_
_entity.id
_entity.type
_entity.pdbx_description
1 polymer ?
#
loop_
_entity_poly.entity_id
_entity_poly.type
_entity_poly.pdbx_seq_one_letter_code
_entity_poly.pdbx_strand_id
1 'polypeptide(L)'
;ISTHIKSINEKWSGINKNMLRINDVLDTAIHGHKTAKRQLKRIIGQWMNGKQTGYCFGFEGPPGVGKTSLAKKGLAQCLINDNDNSHRPFAFIPIGGSSNGSTLSGHNYTYVGSTWGRIVDILMEKKCMNPIIFIDELDKVSRSEHGKEIIGILTHLVDSTQNDSFQDKYFNGVDLDLSK
;
A
#
# COMPACT_ATOMS: atom_id res chain seq x y z
N ILE A 1 -17.41 -35.41 10.36
CA ILE A 1 -18.05 -34.76 9.17
C ILE A 1 -18.88 -33.54 9.63
N SER A 2 -19.74 -33.66 10.64
CA SER A 2 -20.62 -32.56 11.12
C SER A 2 -19.85 -31.34 11.64
N THR A 3 -18.76 -31.53 12.38
CA THR A 3 -17.89 -30.47 12.90
C THR A 3 -17.16 -29.74 11.77
N HIS A 4 -16.73 -30.43 10.74
CA HIS A 4 -16.05 -29.83 9.57
C HIS A 4 -17.02 -28.96 8.75
N ILE A 5 -18.24 -29.42 8.56
CA ILE A 5 -19.29 -28.67 7.84
C ILE A 5 -19.65 -27.38 8.62
N LYS A 6 -19.77 -27.46 9.95
CA LYS A 6 -20.00 -26.28 10.79
C LYS A 6 -18.89 -25.25 10.65
N SER A 7 -17.62 -25.66 10.76
CA SER A 7 -16.45 -24.80 10.60
C SER A 7 -16.41 -24.11 9.22
N ILE A 8 -16.76 -24.85 8.15
CA ILE A 8 -16.85 -24.28 6.79
C ILE A 8 -17.96 -23.24 6.69
N ASN A 9 -19.14 -23.54 7.25
CA ASN A 9 -20.28 -22.60 7.24
C ASN A 9 -19.98 -21.33 8.05
N GLU A 10 -19.30 -21.43 9.19
CA GLU A 10 -18.89 -20.27 9.99
C GLU A 10 -17.89 -19.39 9.23
N LYS A 11 -16.88 -19.98 8.59
CA LYS A 11 -15.95 -19.25 7.73
C LYS A 11 -16.64 -18.57 6.56
N TRP A 12 -17.56 -19.28 5.89
CA TRP A 12 -18.31 -18.74 4.77
C TRP A 12 -19.21 -17.57 5.19
N SER A 13 -19.89 -17.69 6.31
CA SER A 13 -20.72 -16.63 6.89
C SER A 13 -19.87 -15.40 7.25
N GLY A 14 -18.68 -15.60 7.83
CA GLY A 14 -17.73 -14.52 8.13
C GLY A 14 -17.25 -13.78 6.86
N ILE A 15 -16.89 -14.52 5.81
CA ILE A 15 -16.47 -13.96 4.53
C ILE A 15 -17.61 -13.14 3.90
N ASN A 16 -18.83 -13.65 3.88
CA ASN A 16 -20.00 -12.94 3.34
C ASN A 16 -20.28 -11.64 4.10
N LYS A 17 -20.24 -11.66 5.42
CA LYS A 17 -20.42 -10.47 6.27
C LYS A 17 -19.36 -9.41 5.97
N ASN A 18 -18.10 -9.81 5.85
CA ASN A 18 -17.01 -8.92 5.51
C ASN A 18 -17.16 -8.34 4.09
N MET A 19 -17.58 -9.15 3.11
CA MET A 19 -17.80 -8.66 1.75
C MET A 19 -18.95 -7.65 1.65
N LEU A 20 -20.01 -7.80 2.44
CA LEU A 20 -21.09 -6.81 2.54
C LEU A 20 -20.53 -5.49 3.13
N ARG A 21 -19.80 -5.57 4.23
CA ARG A 21 -19.14 -4.39 4.83
C ARG A 21 -18.22 -3.66 3.85
N ILE A 22 -17.41 -4.40 3.08
CA ILE A 22 -16.53 -3.84 2.05
C ILE A 22 -17.32 -3.08 0.99
N ASN A 23 -18.50 -3.60 0.58
CA ASN A 23 -19.39 -2.92 -0.34
C ASN A 23 -19.83 -1.56 0.21
N ASP A 24 -20.32 -1.54 1.44
CA ASP A 24 -20.81 -0.32 2.09
C ASP A 24 -19.68 0.71 2.26
N VAL A 25 -18.49 0.28 2.69
CA VAL A 25 -17.30 1.15 2.84
C VAL A 25 -16.91 1.77 1.50
N LEU A 26 -16.81 0.98 0.43
CA LEU A 26 -16.43 1.48 -0.89
C LEU A 26 -17.52 2.39 -1.49
N ASP A 27 -18.79 2.14 -1.22
CA ASP A 27 -19.89 2.96 -1.72
C ASP A 27 -20.00 4.29 -0.98
N THR A 28 -19.65 4.29 0.31
CA THR A 28 -19.56 5.52 1.11
C THR A 28 -18.30 6.33 0.77
N ALA A 29 -17.19 5.68 0.44
CA ALA A 29 -15.90 6.36 0.18
C ALA A 29 -15.94 7.25 -1.07
N ILE A 30 -16.64 6.83 -2.12
CA ILE A 30 -16.73 7.55 -3.39
C ILE A 30 -18.01 7.19 -4.15
N HIS A 31 -18.62 8.17 -4.80
CA HIS A 31 -19.78 7.93 -5.67
C HIS A 31 -19.33 7.38 -7.04
N GLY A 32 -20.07 6.45 -7.60
CA GLY A 32 -19.78 5.89 -8.93
C GLY A 32 -18.61 4.91 -8.94
N HIS A 33 -17.77 4.98 -9.97
CA HIS A 33 -16.57 4.16 -10.18
C HIS A 33 -16.77 2.64 -10.01
N LYS A 34 -17.88 2.11 -10.50
CA LYS A 34 -18.28 0.69 -10.32
C LYS A 34 -17.20 -0.31 -10.74
N THR A 35 -16.47 -0.01 -11.83
CA THR A 35 -15.41 -0.91 -12.32
C THR A 35 -14.21 -0.94 -11.35
N ALA A 36 -13.73 0.23 -10.89
CA ALA A 36 -12.63 0.31 -9.94
C ALA A 36 -13.00 -0.36 -8.61
N LYS A 37 -14.17 -0.08 -8.06
CA LYS A 37 -14.68 -0.73 -6.86
C LYS A 37 -14.75 -2.25 -7.00
N ARG A 38 -15.22 -2.76 -8.14
CA ARG A 38 -15.27 -4.20 -8.41
C ARG A 38 -13.88 -4.84 -8.43
N GLN A 39 -12.88 -4.16 -9.01
CA GLN A 39 -11.50 -4.66 -8.99
C GLN A 39 -10.93 -4.69 -7.56
N LEU A 40 -11.11 -3.62 -6.80
CA LEU A 40 -10.69 -3.59 -5.40
C LEU A 40 -11.33 -4.71 -4.57
N LYS A 41 -12.64 -4.94 -4.72
CA LYS A 41 -13.34 -6.05 -4.06
C LYS A 41 -12.74 -7.42 -4.38
N ARG A 42 -12.37 -7.66 -5.64
CA ARG A 42 -11.74 -8.93 -6.05
C ARG A 42 -10.41 -9.14 -5.35
N ILE A 43 -9.60 -8.10 -5.25
CA ILE A 43 -8.28 -8.15 -4.63
C ILE A 43 -8.39 -8.31 -3.12
N ILE A 44 -9.26 -7.56 -2.47
CA ILE A 44 -9.52 -7.72 -1.04
C ILE A 44 -10.01 -9.14 -0.75
N GLY A 45 -10.89 -9.70 -1.59
CA GLY A 45 -11.34 -11.08 -1.50
C GLY A 45 -10.21 -12.10 -1.64
N GLN A 46 -9.21 -11.85 -2.48
CA GLN A 46 -8.02 -12.70 -2.59
C GLN A 46 -7.18 -12.65 -1.31
N TRP A 47 -6.99 -11.47 -0.72
CA TRP A 47 -6.29 -11.33 0.56
C TRP A 47 -6.98 -12.04 1.71
N MET A 48 -8.31 -11.98 1.78
CA MET A 48 -9.10 -12.70 2.79
C MET A 48 -8.99 -14.23 2.68
N ASN A 49 -8.66 -14.75 1.50
CA ASN A 49 -8.41 -16.19 1.29
C ASN A 49 -6.99 -16.64 1.62
N GLY A 50 -6.18 -15.77 2.24
CA GLY A 50 -4.83 -16.11 2.70
C GLY A 50 -3.74 -16.05 1.62
N LYS A 51 -4.04 -15.61 0.40
CA LYS A 51 -3.04 -15.30 -0.63
C LYS A 51 -2.54 -13.88 -0.43
N GLN A 52 -1.78 -13.67 0.64
CA GLN A 52 -1.21 -12.36 0.97
C GLN A 52 0.10 -12.15 0.23
N THR A 53 0.02 -11.71 -1.01
CA THR A 53 1.14 -11.06 -1.70
C THR A 53 0.85 -9.57 -1.76
N GLY A 54 1.87 -8.72 -1.65
CA GLY A 54 1.73 -7.28 -1.87
C GLY A 54 1.19 -6.99 -3.26
N TYR A 55 0.37 -5.95 -3.38
CA TYR A 55 -0.18 -5.51 -4.66
C TYR A 55 0.16 -4.06 -4.92
N CYS A 56 0.55 -3.77 -6.15
CA CYS A 56 0.68 -2.43 -6.67
C CYS A 56 -0.49 -2.09 -7.60
N PHE A 57 -1.13 -0.94 -7.38
CA PHE A 57 -2.25 -0.46 -8.21
C PHE A 57 -1.91 0.88 -8.84
N GLY A 58 -2.12 1.00 -10.14
CA GLY A 58 -2.13 2.28 -10.82
C GLY A 58 -3.55 2.86 -10.90
N PHE A 59 -3.76 4.04 -10.31
CA PHE A 59 -4.99 4.81 -10.51
C PHE A 59 -4.74 5.89 -11.55
N GLU A 60 -5.25 5.70 -12.76
CA GLU A 60 -5.21 6.68 -13.84
C GLU A 60 -6.55 7.41 -13.96
N GLY A 61 -6.51 8.70 -14.26
CA GLY A 61 -7.70 9.50 -14.47
C GLY A 61 -7.47 10.99 -14.22
N PRO A 62 -8.39 11.86 -14.64
CA PRO A 62 -8.27 13.31 -14.47
C PRO A 62 -8.21 13.71 -12.98
N PRO A 63 -7.73 14.92 -12.66
CA PRO A 63 -7.75 15.42 -11.29
C PRO A 63 -9.20 15.54 -10.78
N GLY A 64 -9.37 15.40 -9.47
CA GLY A 64 -10.67 15.58 -8.81
C GLY A 64 -11.64 14.38 -8.89
N VAL A 65 -11.31 13.30 -9.59
CA VAL A 65 -12.19 12.11 -9.67
C VAL A 65 -12.19 11.22 -8.40
N GLY A 66 -11.42 11.59 -7.38
CA GLY A 66 -11.44 10.91 -6.08
C GLY A 66 -10.46 9.75 -5.94
N LYS A 67 -9.37 9.67 -6.73
CA LYS A 67 -8.34 8.62 -6.62
C LYS A 67 -7.83 8.45 -5.19
N THR A 68 -7.39 9.54 -4.57
CA THR A 68 -6.89 9.53 -3.18
C THR A 68 -7.98 9.18 -2.17
N SER A 69 -9.22 9.63 -2.40
CA SER A 69 -10.36 9.26 -1.54
C SER A 69 -10.67 7.76 -1.61
N LEU A 70 -10.61 7.17 -2.80
CA LEU A 70 -10.80 5.75 -2.99
C LEU A 70 -9.72 4.92 -2.28
N ALA A 71 -8.46 5.35 -2.32
CA ALA A 71 -7.38 4.70 -1.61
C ALA A 71 -7.51 4.86 -0.08
N LYS A 72 -7.67 6.09 0.41
CA LYS A 72 -7.67 6.40 1.85
C LYS A 72 -8.96 5.97 2.56
N LYS A 73 -10.12 6.35 2.01
CA LYS A 73 -11.43 6.10 2.62
C LYS A 73 -12.04 4.78 2.18
N GLY A 74 -11.64 4.27 1.01
CA GLY A 74 -12.08 2.99 0.50
C GLY A 74 -11.15 1.86 0.92
N LEU A 75 -10.03 1.69 0.22
CA LEU A 75 -9.14 0.54 0.38
C LEU A 75 -8.62 0.39 1.81
N ALA A 76 -8.08 1.46 2.43
CA ALA A 76 -7.50 1.38 3.76
C ALA A 76 -8.54 1.01 4.84
N GLN A 77 -9.78 1.47 4.70
CA GLN A 77 -10.85 1.13 5.64
C GLN A 77 -11.47 -0.25 5.40
N CYS A 78 -11.31 -0.83 4.22
CA CYS A 78 -11.73 -2.20 3.96
C CYS A 78 -10.81 -3.23 4.62
N LEU A 79 -9.54 -2.91 4.79
CA LEU A 79 -8.53 -3.81 5.35
C LEU A 79 -8.45 -3.60 6.86
N ILE A 80 -8.74 -4.67 7.60
CA ILE A 80 -8.69 -4.70 9.06
C ILE A 80 -7.53 -5.61 9.46
N ASN A 81 -6.77 -5.21 10.46
CA ASN A 81 -5.80 -6.07 11.11
C ASN A 81 -6.52 -7.11 11.98
N ASP A 82 -6.16 -8.37 11.81
CA ASP A 82 -6.79 -9.48 12.57
C ASP A 82 -6.51 -9.41 14.08
N ASN A 83 -5.42 -8.74 14.48
CA ASN A 83 -4.96 -8.71 15.87
C ASN A 83 -5.67 -7.70 16.75
N ASP A 84 -6.05 -6.54 16.22
CA ASP A 84 -6.56 -5.41 17.00
C ASP A 84 -7.84 -4.77 16.46
N ASN A 85 -8.41 -5.34 15.40
CA ASN A 85 -9.56 -4.77 14.66
C ASN A 85 -9.33 -3.33 14.16
N SER A 86 -8.10 -2.85 14.13
CA SER A 86 -7.78 -1.55 13.58
C SER A 86 -7.75 -1.58 12.05
N HIS A 87 -8.02 -0.44 11.43
CA HIS A 87 -7.85 -0.29 9.98
C HIS A 87 -6.37 -0.30 9.62
N ARG A 88 -6.04 -0.85 8.45
CA ARG A 88 -4.66 -0.85 7.96
C ARG A 88 -4.17 0.59 7.81
N PRO A 89 -2.99 0.92 8.36
CA PRO A 89 -2.44 2.27 8.28
C PRO A 89 -2.27 2.74 6.83
N PHE A 90 -2.56 4.01 6.61
CA PHE A 90 -2.42 4.68 5.32
C PHE A 90 -1.34 5.76 5.41
N ALA A 91 -0.44 5.75 4.44
CA ALA A 91 0.59 6.76 4.28
C ALA A 91 0.49 7.39 2.90
N PHE A 92 0.77 8.70 2.85
CA PHE A 92 0.72 9.50 1.63
C PHE A 92 2.11 10.05 1.31
N ILE A 93 2.56 9.85 0.08
CA ILE A 93 3.84 10.36 -0.42
C ILE A 93 3.56 11.18 -1.68
N PRO A 94 3.60 12.52 -1.61
CA PRO A 94 3.55 13.36 -2.80
C PRO A 94 4.92 13.36 -3.48
N ILE A 95 5.04 12.81 -4.67
CA ILE A 95 6.32 12.76 -5.42
C ILE A 95 6.48 13.93 -6.36
N GLY A 96 5.42 14.59 -6.80
CA GLY A 96 5.46 15.63 -7.82
C GLY A 96 6.33 16.86 -7.52
N GLY A 97 6.74 17.05 -6.27
CA GLY A 97 7.69 18.09 -5.85
C GLY A 97 9.05 17.55 -5.40
N SER A 98 9.25 16.23 -5.43
CA SER A 98 10.51 15.63 -4.99
C SER A 98 11.57 15.77 -6.07
N SER A 99 12.69 16.40 -5.72
CA SER A 99 13.80 16.65 -6.63
C SER A 99 14.88 15.55 -6.55
N ASN A 100 14.78 14.61 -5.60
CA ASN A 100 15.84 13.65 -5.33
C ASN A 100 15.29 12.31 -4.81
N GLY A 101 15.85 11.19 -5.26
CA GLY A 101 15.53 9.83 -4.80
C GLY A 101 15.84 9.59 -3.33
N SER A 102 16.81 10.31 -2.76
CA SER A 102 17.14 10.24 -1.33
C SER A 102 15.99 10.57 -0.39
N THR A 103 14.98 11.31 -0.88
CA THR A 103 13.72 11.50 -0.13
C THR A 103 13.03 10.17 0.19
N LEU A 104 13.10 9.18 -0.70
CA LEU A 104 12.48 7.87 -0.51
C LEU A 104 13.37 6.87 0.21
N SER A 105 14.65 6.78 -0.18
CA SER A 105 15.61 5.76 0.26
C SER A 105 16.67 6.27 1.23
N GLY A 106 16.59 7.51 1.70
CA GLY A 106 17.54 8.09 2.63
C GLY A 106 18.88 8.52 2.01
N HIS A 107 19.73 9.05 2.87
CA HIS A 107 21.09 9.44 2.53
C HIS A 107 22.05 8.45 3.19
N ASN A 108 23.23 8.27 2.60
CA ASN A 108 24.27 7.46 3.22
C ASN A 108 24.65 8.06 4.59
N TYR A 109 24.71 7.24 5.63
CA TYR A 109 24.96 7.65 7.02
C TYR A 109 26.29 8.38 7.23
N THR A 110 27.22 8.28 6.27
CA THR A 110 28.53 8.95 6.33
C THR A 110 28.46 10.47 6.09
N TYR A 111 27.35 10.99 5.58
CA TYR A 111 27.18 12.42 5.34
C TYR A 111 26.66 13.15 6.58
N VAL A 112 27.19 14.32 6.84
CA VAL A 112 26.70 15.20 7.92
C VAL A 112 25.25 15.62 7.61
N GLY A 113 24.34 15.41 8.57
CA GLY A 113 22.91 15.70 8.38
C GLY A 113 22.14 14.64 7.61
N SER A 114 22.71 13.44 7.40
CA SER A 114 22.01 12.34 6.77
C SER A 114 20.83 11.86 7.62
N THR A 115 19.77 11.46 6.92
CA THR A 115 18.55 10.92 7.51
C THR A 115 18.09 9.71 6.69
N TRP A 116 17.29 8.87 7.32
CA TRP A 116 16.61 7.77 6.64
C TRP A 116 15.55 8.29 5.66
N GLY A 117 15.13 7.43 4.74
CA GLY A 117 14.14 7.77 3.72
C GLY A 117 12.70 7.71 4.23
N ARG A 118 11.81 8.30 3.45
CA ARG A 118 10.37 8.37 3.78
C ARG A 118 9.72 7.00 3.92
N ILE A 119 10.21 5.98 3.23
CA ILE A 119 9.69 4.60 3.35
C ILE A 119 9.88 4.11 4.78
N VAL A 120 11.10 4.15 5.30
CA VAL A 120 11.43 3.73 6.67
C VAL A 120 10.69 4.59 7.71
N ASP A 121 10.64 5.89 7.48
CA ASP A 121 9.92 6.83 8.34
C ASP A 121 8.44 6.45 8.50
N ILE A 122 7.78 6.07 7.40
CA ILE A 122 6.40 5.57 7.40
C ILE A 122 6.27 4.28 8.23
N LEU A 123 7.17 3.32 8.03
CA LEU A 123 7.13 2.06 8.77
C LEU A 123 7.27 2.29 10.28
N MET A 124 8.17 3.17 10.69
CA MET A 124 8.38 3.54 12.09
C MET A 124 7.19 4.33 12.66
N GLU A 125 6.68 5.31 11.94
CA GLU A 125 5.53 6.13 12.35
C GLU A 125 4.26 5.28 12.51
N LYS A 126 4.00 4.40 11.56
CA LYS A 126 2.81 3.56 11.55
C LYS A 126 2.94 2.27 12.37
N LYS A 127 4.16 1.91 12.78
CA LYS A 127 4.47 0.65 13.50
C LYS A 127 3.86 -0.58 12.80
N CYS A 128 3.89 -0.58 11.49
CA CYS A 128 3.26 -1.59 10.65
C CYS A 128 4.16 -1.84 9.44
N MET A 129 4.50 -3.11 9.18
CA MET A 129 5.38 -3.49 8.07
C MET A 129 4.65 -3.58 6.71
N ASN A 130 3.32 -3.55 6.72
CA ASN A 130 2.51 -3.63 5.51
C ASN A 130 1.45 -2.51 5.42
N PRO A 131 1.82 -1.23 5.62
CA PRO A 131 0.90 -0.12 5.46
C PRO A 131 0.48 0.03 3.99
N ILE A 132 -0.62 0.72 3.76
CA ILE A 132 -0.97 1.15 2.40
C ILE A 132 -0.20 2.44 2.11
N ILE A 133 0.73 2.39 1.17
CA ILE A 133 1.49 3.54 0.73
C ILE A 133 0.85 4.06 -0.57
N PHE A 134 0.34 5.28 -0.53
CA PHE A 134 -0.22 5.97 -1.70
C PHE A 134 0.78 6.99 -2.22
N ILE A 135 1.24 6.78 -3.43
CA ILE A 135 2.18 7.66 -4.13
C ILE A 135 1.37 8.52 -5.09
N ASP A 136 1.42 9.84 -4.91
CA ASP A 136 0.68 10.78 -5.73
C ASP A 136 1.60 11.53 -6.70
N GLU A 137 1.02 11.99 -7.80
CA GLU A 137 1.69 12.83 -8.81
C GLU A 137 2.90 12.15 -9.47
N LEU A 138 2.85 10.83 -9.68
CA LEU A 138 3.90 10.07 -10.35
C LEU A 138 4.19 10.57 -11.77
N ASP A 139 3.17 11.10 -12.44
CA ASP A 139 3.26 11.71 -13.77
C ASP A 139 4.09 13.00 -13.81
N LYS A 140 4.27 13.66 -12.66
CA LYS A 140 5.09 14.88 -12.52
C LYS A 140 6.56 14.62 -12.23
N VAL A 141 6.95 13.36 -12.05
CA VAL A 141 8.37 13.02 -11.87
C VAL A 141 9.14 13.39 -13.13
N SER A 142 10.18 14.23 -12.94
CA SER A 142 10.96 14.74 -14.06
C SER A 142 11.70 13.61 -14.79
N ARG A 143 12.00 13.81 -16.09
CA ARG A 143 12.84 12.90 -16.87
C ARG A 143 14.35 13.12 -16.65
N SER A 144 14.73 13.94 -15.68
CA SER A 144 16.12 14.16 -15.26
C SER A 144 16.72 12.91 -14.61
N GLU A 145 18.02 12.92 -14.36
CA GLU A 145 18.71 11.85 -13.62
C GLU A 145 18.11 11.61 -12.24
N HIS A 146 17.74 12.67 -11.53
CA HIS A 146 17.05 12.55 -10.24
C HIS A 146 15.68 11.89 -10.34
N GLY A 147 14.92 12.18 -11.39
CA GLY A 147 13.65 11.50 -11.64
C GLY A 147 13.83 10.03 -11.98
N LYS A 148 14.88 9.67 -12.73
CA LYS A 148 15.22 8.27 -13.01
C LYS A 148 15.58 7.51 -11.71
N GLU A 149 16.28 8.16 -10.77
CA GLU A 149 16.57 7.58 -9.46
C GLU A 149 15.29 7.26 -8.69
N ILE A 150 14.33 8.19 -8.64
CA ILE A 150 13.01 7.96 -8.02
C ILE A 150 12.31 6.77 -8.66
N ILE A 151 12.25 6.73 -9.98
CA ILE A 151 11.62 5.62 -10.71
C ILE A 151 12.33 4.29 -10.42
N GLY A 152 13.66 4.28 -10.36
CA GLY A 152 14.45 3.11 -10.00
C GLY A 152 14.06 2.57 -8.61
N ILE A 153 13.99 3.44 -7.59
CA ILE A 153 13.58 3.07 -6.24
C ILE A 153 12.15 2.49 -6.23
N LEU A 154 11.21 3.15 -6.92
CA LEU A 154 9.84 2.67 -7.00
C LEU A 154 9.73 1.34 -7.73
N THR A 155 10.55 1.11 -8.76
CA THR A 155 10.60 -0.18 -9.46
C THR A 155 11.02 -1.29 -8.50
N HIS A 156 12.04 -1.08 -7.68
CA HIS A 156 12.45 -2.04 -6.65
C HIS A 156 11.34 -2.32 -5.64
N LEU A 157 10.60 -1.30 -5.23
CA LEU A 157 9.50 -1.45 -4.26
C LEU A 157 8.33 -2.28 -4.80
N VAL A 158 8.05 -2.22 -6.10
CA VAL A 158 6.91 -2.94 -6.70
C VAL A 158 7.31 -4.29 -7.31
N ASP A 159 8.59 -4.54 -7.52
CA ASP A 159 9.09 -5.79 -8.06
C ASP A 159 9.05 -6.88 -6.99
N SER A 160 8.18 -7.86 -7.16
CA SER A 160 8.01 -8.98 -6.23
C SER A 160 9.25 -9.89 -6.08
N THR A 161 10.26 -9.71 -6.92
CA THR A 161 11.53 -10.47 -6.83
C THR A 161 12.59 -9.74 -6.00
N GLN A 162 12.36 -8.49 -5.63
CA GLN A 162 13.34 -7.62 -4.96
C GLN A 162 12.78 -6.89 -3.74
N ASN A 163 11.46 -6.83 -3.58
CA ASN A 163 10.82 -6.05 -2.52
C ASN A 163 10.90 -6.68 -1.12
N ASP A 164 11.38 -7.90 -1.00
CA ASP A 164 11.69 -8.58 0.27
C ASP A 164 13.05 -8.18 0.87
N SER A 165 13.88 -7.49 0.09
CA SER A 165 15.24 -7.07 0.45
C SER A 165 15.48 -5.59 0.18
N PHE A 166 14.48 -4.74 0.47
CA PHE A 166 14.64 -3.30 0.35
C PHE A 166 15.64 -2.77 1.38
N GLN A 167 16.63 -2.01 0.92
CA GLN A 167 17.61 -1.36 1.79
C GLN A 167 17.49 0.15 1.74
N ASP A 168 17.38 0.77 2.90
CA ASP A 168 17.52 2.21 3.05
C ASP A 168 19.00 2.57 3.13
N LYS A 169 19.43 3.63 2.45
CA LYS A 169 20.85 4.04 2.39
C LYS A 169 21.41 4.45 3.76
N TYR A 170 20.57 4.92 4.68
CA TYR A 170 20.97 5.25 6.03
C TYR A 170 21.21 3.99 6.86
N PHE A 171 20.38 2.97 6.73
CA PHE A 171 20.49 1.69 7.42
C PHE A 171 21.18 0.63 6.54
N ASN A 172 22.35 0.98 6.01
CA ASN A 172 23.10 0.11 5.11
C ASN A 172 23.29 -1.30 5.73
N GLY A 173 22.93 -2.34 4.96
CA GLY A 173 23.04 -3.74 5.39
C GLY A 173 21.85 -4.27 6.19
N VAL A 174 20.77 -3.48 6.35
CA VAL A 174 19.51 -3.95 6.95
C VAL A 174 18.47 -4.13 5.86
N ASP A 175 18.07 -5.38 5.63
CA ASP A 175 17.02 -5.72 4.68
C ASP A 175 15.64 -5.55 5.32
N LEU A 176 14.75 -4.86 4.62
CA LEU A 176 13.36 -4.66 5.00
C LEU A 176 12.46 -5.44 4.04
N ASP A 177 11.67 -6.36 4.58
CA ASP A 177 10.69 -7.12 3.79
C ASP A 177 9.43 -6.28 3.54
N LEU A 178 9.30 -5.79 2.31
CA LEU A 178 8.14 -5.02 1.83
C LEU A 178 7.26 -5.84 0.87
N SER A 179 7.39 -7.16 0.86
CA SER A 179 6.67 -8.08 -0.05
C SER A 179 5.20 -8.28 0.30
N LYS A 180 4.70 -7.69 1.40
CA LYS A 180 3.34 -7.96 1.94
C LYS A 180 2.43 -6.76 1.98
#